data_d0841697c509fa802e0ef5f3f891b6a8
#
_entry.id   d0841697c509fa802e0ef5f3f891b6a8
#
_cell.length_a   1.000
_cell.length_b   1.000
_cell.length_c   1.000
_cell.angle_alpha   90.00
_cell.angle_beta   90.00
_cell.angle_gamma   90.00
#
_symmetry.space_group_name_H-M   'P 1'
#
loop_
_entity.id
_entity.type
_entity.pdbx_description
1 polymer ?
#
loop_
_entity_poly.entity_id
_entity_poly.type
_entity_poly.pdbx_seq_one_letter_code
_entity_poly.pdbx_strand_id
1 'polypeptide(L)'
;MKTPFNVLFFSAFFLICFFTSVISPAKEIRQKWELLNPEGVIKIEATKINPHPSTLEGKTVILRWNGKHNGDKFLERVGDLLVERVKNIRIIKSWEVAPETVDPITGSQERSQEFAKAIAKFKPDIVIGAQSD
;
A
#
# COMPACT_ATOMS: atom_id res chain seq x y z
N MET A 1 -21.90 -37.95 73.60
CA MET A 1 -21.72 -38.04 72.14
C MET A 1 -20.31 -37.63 71.84
N LYS A 2 -19.43 -38.58 71.42
CA LYS A 2 -18.05 -38.29 71.06
C LYS A 2 -18.06 -37.93 69.56
N THR A 3 -17.82 -36.67 69.22
CA THR A 3 -17.59 -36.27 67.82
C THR A 3 -16.33 -36.96 67.30
N PRO A 4 -16.41 -37.70 66.20
CA PRO A 4 -15.23 -38.41 65.69
C PRO A 4 -14.11 -37.40 65.30
N PHE A 5 -12.98 -37.59 65.89
CA PHE A 5 -11.74 -36.77 65.68
C PHE A 5 -11.43 -36.52 64.17
N ASN A 6 -11.81 -37.47 63.34
CA ASN A 6 -11.62 -37.38 61.89
C ASN A 6 -12.43 -36.25 61.19
N VAL A 7 -13.65 -35.91 61.68
CA VAL A 7 -14.47 -34.88 61.06
C VAL A 7 -13.89 -33.48 61.32
N LEU A 8 -13.32 -33.27 62.49
CA LEU A 8 -12.69 -31.99 62.84
C LEU A 8 -11.39 -31.77 62.03
N PHE A 9 -10.65 -32.85 61.77
CA PHE A 9 -9.39 -32.76 61.00
C PHE A 9 -9.64 -32.48 59.50
N PHE A 10 -10.67 -33.11 58.93
CA PHE A 10 -11.06 -32.85 57.55
C PHE A 10 -11.63 -31.44 57.35
N SER A 11 -12.38 -30.94 58.32
CA SER A 11 -12.91 -29.56 58.25
C SER A 11 -11.80 -28.50 58.33
N ALA A 12 -10.81 -28.71 59.22
CA ALA A 12 -9.66 -27.79 59.33
C ALA A 12 -8.77 -27.81 58.10
N PHE A 13 -8.55 -28.99 57.50
CA PHE A 13 -7.77 -29.13 56.28
C PHE A 13 -8.43 -28.43 55.07
N PHE A 14 -9.76 -28.54 54.95
CA PHE A 14 -10.52 -27.89 53.88
C PHE A 14 -10.53 -26.38 54.02
N LEU A 15 -10.57 -25.85 55.26
CA LEU A 15 -10.49 -24.42 55.50
C LEU A 15 -9.10 -23.81 55.13
N ILE A 16 -8.04 -24.55 55.40
CA ILE A 16 -6.67 -24.12 55.09
C ILE A 16 -6.43 -24.07 53.55
N CYS A 17 -7.00 -25.07 52.83
CA CYS A 17 -6.91 -25.08 51.36
C CYS A 17 -7.66 -23.90 50.68
N PHE A 18 -8.74 -23.40 51.30
CA PHE A 18 -9.50 -22.29 50.79
C PHE A 18 -8.79 -20.93 50.95
N PHE A 19 -7.94 -20.81 51.97
CA PHE A 19 -7.20 -19.57 52.22
C PHE A 19 -5.89 -19.43 51.43
N THR A 20 -5.38 -20.51 50.82
CA THR A 20 -4.13 -20.46 50.05
C THR A 20 -4.33 -20.07 48.56
N SER A 21 -5.57 -19.93 48.11
CA SER A 21 -5.88 -19.72 46.67
C SER A 21 -5.90 -18.27 46.20
N VAL A 22 -5.58 -17.27 47.01
CA VAL A 22 -5.92 -15.88 46.70
C VAL A 22 -4.71 -14.92 46.67
N ILE A 23 -3.49 -15.36 46.56
CA ILE A 23 -2.42 -14.42 46.37
C ILE A 23 -1.55 -14.91 45.18
N SER A 24 -2.13 -14.82 43.99
CA SER A 24 -1.29 -14.73 42.78
C SER A 24 -1.01 -13.24 42.58
N PRO A 25 0.21 -12.73 42.79
CA PRO A 25 0.55 -11.38 42.43
C PRO A 25 0.42 -11.28 40.91
N ALA A 26 -0.62 -10.66 40.43
CA ALA A 26 -0.71 -10.27 39.03
C ALA A 26 0.48 -9.35 38.75
N LYS A 27 1.51 -9.90 38.14
CA LYS A 27 2.65 -9.13 37.69
C LYS A 27 2.12 -8.23 36.58
N GLU A 28 1.81 -6.97 36.94
CA GLU A 28 1.43 -5.96 36.00
C GLU A 28 2.61 -5.80 35.02
N ILE A 29 2.50 -6.41 33.86
CA ILE A 29 3.45 -6.18 32.75
C ILE A 29 3.10 -4.80 32.23
N ARG A 30 3.76 -3.77 32.76
CA ARG A 30 3.66 -2.42 32.21
C ARG A 30 4.19 -2.49 30.79
N GLN A 31 3.29 -2.50 29.84
CA GLN A 31 3.61 -2.40 28.44
C GLN A 31 4.30 -1.04 28.22
N LYS A 32 5.58 -1.05 27.95
CA LYS A 32 6.34 0.16 27.68
C LYS A 32 6.02 0.54 26.24
N TRP A 33 5.11 1.49 26.07
CA TRP A 33 4.85 2.08 24.77
C TRP A 33 5.97 3.04 24.45
N GLU A 34 6.67 2.79 23.34
CA GLU A 34 7.61 3.73 22.78
C GLU A 34 6.84 4.59 21.76
N LEU A 35 6.65 5.86 22.09
CA LEU A 35 6.11 6.81 21.14
C LEU A 35 7.19 7.06 20.09
N LEU A 36 6.99 6.50 18.90
CA LEU A 36 7.82 6.85 17.76
C LEU A 36 7.48 8.28 17.35
N ASN A 37 8.49 9.15 17.32
CA ASN A 37 8.30 10.52 16.82
C ASN A 37 7.89 10.43 15.35
N PRO A 38 6.69 10.91 14.95
CA PRO A 38 6.25 10.88 13.56
C PRO A 38 7.06 11.83 12.65
N GLU A 39 7.85 12.72 13.24
CA GLU A 39 8.78 13.57 12.50
C GLU A 39 10.04 12.79 12.12
N GLY A 40 9.89 11.80 11.24
CA GLY A 40 11.03 11.20 10.56
C GLY A 40 11.75 12.25 9.73
N VAL A 41 13.06 12.38 9.91
CA VAL A 41 13.87 13.20 9.00
C VAL A 41 13.85 12.52 7.64
N ILE A 42 12.94 12.97 6.77
CA ILE A 42 12.92 12.52 5.38
C ILE A 42 14.13 13.15 4.72
N LYS A 43 15.20 12.37 4.53
CA LYS A 43 16.28 12.74 3.63
C LYS A 43 15.73 12.71 2.21
N ILE A 44 15.27 13.83 1.72
CA ILE A 44 14.92 13.99 0.31
C ILE A 44 16.24 14.01 -0.46
N GLU A 45 16.65 12.86 -0.98
CA GLU A 45 17.68 12.85 -2.02
C GLU A 45 17.04 13.44 -3.28
N ALA A 46 17.65 14.51 -3.79
CA ALA A 46 17.16 15.17 -5.00
C ALA A 46 17.21 14.18 -6.15
N THR A 47 16.05 13.61 -6.50
CA THR A 47 15.92 12.74 -7.66
C THR A 47 16.12 13.60 -8.91
N LYS A 48 17.07 13.21 -9.75
CA LYS A 48 17.28 13.88 -11.03
C LYS A 48 16.04 13.71 -11.89
N ILE A 49 15.27 14.77 -12.03
CA ILE A 49 14.08 14.80 -12.88
C ILE A 49 14.56 14.88 -14.34
N ASN A 50 14.02 14.02 -15.20
CA ASN A 50 14.27 14.12 -16.63
C ASN A 50 13.75 15.46 -17.17
N PRO A 51 14.44 16.08 -18.13
CA PRO A 51 13.99 17.32 -18.73
C PRO A 51 12.62 17.11 -19.39
N HIS A 52 11.68 17.98 -19.08
CA HIS A 52 10.37 17.99 -19.71
C HIS A 52 10.41 18.77 -21.03
N PRO A 53 9.65 18.38 -22.04
CA PRO A 53 9.52 19.15 -23.26
C PRO A 53 8.87 20.52 -22.94
N SER A 54 9.33 21.58 -23.57
CA SER A 54 8.80 22.93 -23.36
C SER A 54 7.42 23.13 -24.00
N THR A 55 7.03 22.26 -24.91
CA THR A 55 5.71 22.24 -25.58
C THR A 55 5.26 20.83 -25.83
N LEU A 56 3.95 20.62 -25.89
CA LEU A 56 3.32 19.37 -26.27
C LEU A 56 3.00 19.28 -27.78
N GLU A 57 3.19 20.36 -28.52
CA GLU A 57 2.93 20.37 -29.96
C GLU A 57 3.83 19.38 -30.68
N GLY A 58 3.24 18.54 -31.53
CA GLY A 58 3.96 17.51 -32.30
C GLY A 58 4.51 16.35 -31.48
N LYS A 59 4.17 16.28 -30.19
CA LYS A 59 4.68 15.24 -29.27
C LYS A 59 3.82 13.98 -29.26
N THR A 60 4.48 12.87 -28.94
CA THR A 60 3.82 11.59 -28.73
C THR A 60 3.60 11.37 -27.23
N VAL A 61 2.34 11.24 -26.83
CA VAL A 61 1.93 11.00 -25.46
C VAL A 61 1.31 9.62 -25.36
N ILE A 62 1.81 8.82 -24.41
CA ILE A 62 1.19 7.54 -24.06
C ILE A 62 0.33 7.74 -22.81
N LEU A 63 -0.90 7.25 -22.88
CA LEU A 63 -1.80 7.13 -21.75
C LEU A 63 -1.65 5.71 -21.18
N ARG A 64 -1.22 5.58 -19.93
CA ARG A 64 -1.06 4.29 -19.26
C ARG A 64 -2.12 4.07 -18.20
N TRP A 65 -2.91 3.04 -18.38
CA TRP A 65 -3.89 2.58 -17.42
C TRP A 65 -3.38 1.32 -16.68
N ASN A 66 -3.62 1.23 -15.37
CA ASN A 66 -3.22 0.08 -14.56
C ASN A 66 -4.28 -1.02 -14.45
N GLY A 67 -5.39 -0.93 -15.19
CA GLY A 67 -6.48 -1.92 -15.15
C GLY A 67 -7.51 -1.70 -14.04
N LYS A 68 -7.34 -0.73 -13.17
CA LYS A 68 -8.30 -0.42 -12.11
C LYS A 68 -9.46 0.44 -12.61
N HIS A 69 -10.58 0.37 -11.89
CA HIS A 69 -11.86 0.92 -12.30
C HIS A 69 -11.81 2.42 -12.65
N ASN A 70 -12.45 2.81 -13.75
CA ASN A 70 -12.59 4.18 -14.28
C ASN A 70 -11.27 4.88 -14.70
N GLY A 71 -10.09 4.28 -14.53
CA GLY A 71 -8.84 4.90 -14.95
C GLY A 71 -8.73 5.06 -16.47
N ASP A 72 -9.25 4.11 -17.23
CA ASP A 72 -9.36 4.14 -18.68
C ASP A 72 -10.21 5.32 -19.16
N LYS A 73 -11.42 5.50 -18.63
CA LYS A 73 -12.33 6.58 -18.98
C LYS A 73 -11.78 7.96 -18.65
N PHE A 74 -11.10 8.06 -17.51
CA PHE A 74 -10.40 9.28 -17.13
C PHE A 74 -9.32 9.63 -18.14
N LEU A 75 -8.45 8.66 -18.49
CA LEU A 75 -7.37 8.85 -19.43
C LEU A 75 -7.89 9.12 -20.86
N GLU A 76 -8.96 8.48 -21.29
CA GLU A 76 -9.62 8.79 -22.55
C GLU A 76 -10.05 10.26 -22.61
N ARG A 77 -10.69 10.75 -21.56
CA ARG A 77 -11.10 12.16 -21.52
C ARG A 77 -9.91 13.12 -21.53
N VAL A 78 -8.81 12.76 -20.85
CA VAL A 78 -7.54 13.52 -20.92
C VAL A 78 -6.98 13.52 -22.34
N GLY A 79 -6.98 12.38 -23.02
CA GLY A 79 -6.54 12.27 -24.40
C GLY A 79 -7.35 13.14 -25.36
N ASP A 80 -8.67 13.11 -25.26
CA ASP A 80 -9.58 13.93 -26.06
C ASP A 80 -9.29 15.43 -25.89
N LEU A 81 -9.13 15.88 -24.64
CA LEU A 81 -8.81 17.27 -24.34
C LEU A 81 -7.44 17.68 -24.86
N LEU A 82 -6.47 16.79 -24.84
CA LEU A 82 -5.14 17.07 -25.42
C LEU A 82 -5.23 17.21 -26.94
N VAL A 83 -5.93 16.33 -27.62
CA VAL A 83 -6.14 16.43 -29.08
C VAL A 83 -6.89 17.71 -29.46
N GLU A 84 -7.87 18.11 -28.66
CA GLU A 84 -8.63 19.33 -28.88
C GLU A 84 -7.78 20.60 -28.74
N ARG A 85 -6.84 20.61 -27.77
CA ARG A 85 -6.11 21.84 -27.37
C ARG A 85 -4.71 21.96 -27.90
N VAL A 86 -4.09 20.85 -28.30
CA VAL A 86 -2.67 20.80 -28.68
C VAL A 86 -2.54 20.38 -30.13
N LYS A 87 -1.90 21.22 -30.94
CA LYS A 87 -1.71 20.95 -32.37
C LYS A 87 -0.74 19.78 -32.59
N ASN A 88 -1.11 18.91 -33.53
CA ASN A 88 -0.26 17.80 -34.00
C ASN A 88 0.19 16.83 -32.88
N ILE A 89 -0.51 16.79 -31.74
CA ILE A 89 -0.23 15.81 -30.68
C ILE A 89 -0.66 14.42 -31.13
N ARG A 90 0.15 13.42 -30.78
CA ARG A 90 -0.17 12.01 -31.01
C ARG A 90 -0.48 11.32 -29.68
N ILE A 91 -1.69 10.83 -29.53
CA ILE A 91 -2.11 10.07 -28.34
C ILE A 91 -2.07 8.59 -28.65
N ILE A 92 -1.45 7.82 -27.77
CA ILE A 92 -1.38 6.35 -27.82
C ILE A 92 -1.93 5.81 -26.50
N LYS A 93 -2.93 4.96 -26.56
CA LYS A 93 -3.50 4.27 -25.40
C LYS A 93 -2.74 2.96 -25.20
N SER A 94 -2.03 2.81 -24.07
CA SER A 94 -1.19 1.62 -23.84
C SER A 94 -2.01 0.33 -23.81
N TRP A 95 -3.23 0.37 -23.32
CA TRP A 95 -4.11 -0.81 -23.25
C TRP A 95 -4.58 -1.34 -24.61
N GLU A 96 -4.49 -0.53 -25.66
CA GLU A 96 -4.81 -0.95 -27.02
C GLU A 96 -3.59 -1.56 -27.75
N VAL A 97 -2.39 -1.02 -27.49
CA VAL A 97 -1.16 -1.36 -28.24
C VAL A 97 -0.17 -2.24 -27.47
N ALA A 98 -0.27 -2.29 -26.16
CA ALA A 98 0.56 -3.05 -25.23
C ALA A 98 -0.28 -3.55 -24.04
N PRO A 99 -1.29 -4.40 -24.26
CA PRO A 99 -2.22 -4.85 -23.23
C PRO A 99 -1.54 -5.55 -22.04
N GLU A 100 -0.34 -6.09 -22.24
CA GLU A 100 0.49 -6.67 -21.18
C GLU A 100 0.89 -5.67 -20.10
N THR A 101 0.76 -4.36 -20.37
CA THR A 101 1.04 -3.28 -19.39
C THR A 101 -0.14 -2.95 -18.50
N VAL A 102 -1.31 -3.56 -18.74
CA VAL A 102 -2.51 -3.41 -17.93
C VAL A 102 -2.47 -4.42 -16.79
N ASP A 103 -1.92 -4.01 -15.67
CA ASP A 103 -1.78 -4.86 -14.48
C ASP A 103 -2.07 -4.05 -13.22
N PRO A 104 -3.15 -4.38 -12.49
CA PRO A 104 -3.53 -3.68 -11.26
C PRO A 104 -2.62 -4.02 -10.06
N ILE A 105 -1.81 -5.09 -10.17
CA ILE A 105 -1.01 -5.63 -9.06
C ILE A 105 0.47 -5.67 -9.44
N THR A 106 1.02 -4.56 -9.82
CA THR A 106 2.46 -4.46 -10.07
C THR A 106 3.23 -4.32 -8.76
N GLY A 107 3.63 -5.44 -8.15
CA GLY A 107 4.39 -5.44 -6.91
C GLY A 107 5.90 -5.67 -7.10
N SER A 108 6.37 -6.04 -8.30
CA SER A 108 7.77 -6.35 -8.53
C SER A 108 8.47 -5.32 -9.41
N GLN A 109 9.75 -5.10 -9.12
CA GLN A 109 10.60 -4.20 -9.90
C GLN A 109 10.81 -4.73 -11.32
N GLU A 110 10.96 -6.04 -11.47
CA GLU A 110 11.14 -6.72 -12.76
C GLU A 110 9.93 -6.46 -13.67
N ARG A 111 8.73 -6.63 -13.15
CA ARG A 111 7.48 -6.40 -13.89
C ARG A 111 7.35 -4.94 -14.34
N SER A 112 7.72 -4.02 -13.45
CA SER A 112 7.72 -2.57 -13.78
C SER A 112 8.72 -2.25 -14.89
N GLN A 113 9.88 -2.90 -14.93
CA GLN A 113 10.86 -2.74 -15.99
C GLN A 113 10.38 -3.32 -17.32
N GLU A 114 9.68 -4.46 -17.31
CA GLU A 114 9.06 -5.03 -18.50
C GLU A 114 8.05 -4.07 -19.12
N PHE A 115 7.17 -3.46 -18.30
CA PHE A 115 6.22 -2.47 -18.78
C PHE A 115 6.89 -1.23 -19.34
N ALA A 116 7.92 -0.73 -18.66
CA ALA A 116 8.70 0.39 -19.17
C ALA A 116 9.32 0.08 -20.52
N LYS A 117 9.88 -1.12 -20.72
CA LYS A 117 10.43 -1.57 -21.99
C LYS A 117 9.35 -1.69 -23.09
N ALA A 118 8.17 -2.20 -22.74
CA ALA A 118 7.05 -2.32 -23.68
C ALA A 118 6.59 -0.94 -24.17
N ILE A 119 6.43 0.01 -23.26
CA ILE A 119 6.03 1.39 -23.55
C ILE A 119 7.11 2.12 -24.36
N ALA A 120 8.40 1.93 -24.02
CA ALA A 120 9.52 2.59 -24.69
C ALA A 120 9.63 2.25 -26.18
N LYS A 121 9.09 1.11 -26.63
CA LYS A 121 9.05 0.72 -28.07
C LYS A 121 8.32 1.76 -28.92
N PHE A 122 7.36 2.46 -28.36
CA PHE A 122 6.58 3.50 -29.06
C PHE A 122 7.27 4.87 -29.03
N LYS A 123 8.44 4.99 -28.39
CA LYS A 123 9.25 6.23 -28.29
C LYS A 123 8.40 7.44 -27.85
N PRO A 124 7.69 7.35 -26.72
CA PRO A 124 6.90 8.49 -26.25
C PRO A 124 7.79 9.63 -25.77
N ASP A 125 7.35 10.87 -25.97
CA ASP A 125 7.93 12.05 -25.34
C ASP A 125 7.43 12.16 -23.87
N ILE A 126 6.19 11.74 -23.62
CA ILE A 126 5.53 11.80 -22.31
C ILE A 126 4.68 10.56 -22.08
N VAL A 127 4.63 10.11 -20.84
CA VAL A 127 3.71 9.08 -20.37
C VAL A 127 2.83 9.67 -19.28
N ILE A 128 1.52 9.60 -19.45
CA ILE A 128 0.53 10.00 -18.46
C ILE A 128 -0.10 8.72 -17.90
N GLY A 129 0.07 8.50 -16.60
CA GLY A 129 -0.49 7.34 -15.92
C GLY A 129 -1.68 7.74 -15.03
N ALA A 130 -2.74 6.92 -15.02
CA ALA A 130 -3.74 6.95 -13.97
C ALA A 130 -3.57 5.70 -13.11
N GLN A 131 -3.42 5.94 -11.82
CA GLN A 131 -3.40 4.91 -10.79
C GLN A 131 -4.54 5.23 -9.83
N SER A 132 -5.58 4.40 -9.86
CA SER A 132 -6.67 4.45 -8.89
C SER A 132 -6.51 3.30 -7.89
N ASP A 133 -7.04 3.49 -6.69
CA ASP A 133 -7.10 2.46 -5.65
C ASP A 133 -8.31 1.55 -5.82
#